data_9db687ad094492f4ba670322a250aec8
#
_entry.id   9db687ad094492f4ba670322a250aec8
#
_cell.length_a   1.000
_cell.length_b   1.000
_cell.length_c   1.000
_cell.angle_alpha   90.00
_cell.angle_beta   90.00
_cell.angle_gamma   90.00
#
_symmetry.space_group_name_H-M   'P 1'
#
loop_
_entity.id
_entity.type
_entity.pdbx_description
1 polymer ?
#
loop_
_entity_poly.entity_id
_entity_poly.type
_entity_poly.pdbx_seq_one_letter_code
_entity_poly.pdbx_strand_id
1 'polypeptide(L)'
;MWAAQSDEALIAQGRASARGATAFAQFGFPMLSGLQEAFAEGARMLDVGTGVAAMAVAYAELFPRLTVVGIDVIPRVLGLAEQTVAASSVGDRIILREQDVSALDELDTYAFAWMPAPFIPESVLSAGVLRVVESLQAGGWLMLGHGKYGGSALNDAIGRFKTIAYGGTALNDGDADGMLRSAGLVEVRTVATPQGAPAITVGRKPIAR
;
A
#
# COMPACT_ATOMS: atom_id res chain seq x y z
N MET A 1 -0.57 19.10 -5.30
CA MET A 1 0.03 18.06 -4.41
C MET A 1 -1.06 17.46 -3.55
N TRP A 2 -0.94 16.20 -3.15
CA TRP A 2 -1.92 15.49 -2.32
C TRP A 2 -2.22 16.22 -1.00
N ALA A 3 -1.19 16.73 -0.33
CA ALA A 3 -1.31 17.52 0.89
C ALA A 3 -2.22 18.77 0.80
N ALA A 4 -2.49 19.28 -0.40
CA ALA A 4 -3.32 20.46 -0.62
C ALA A 4 -4.80 20.13 -0.95
N GLN A 5 -5.17 18.83 -0.96
CA GLN A 5 -6.56 18.41 -1.19
C GLN A 5 -7.46 18.78 0.01
N SER A 6 -8.76 18.95 -0.24
CA SER A 6 -9.73 19.15 0.85
C SER A 6 -9.92 17.89 1.67
N ASP A 7 -10.41 18.02 2.90
CA ASP A 7 -10.70 16.87 3.77
C ASP A 7 -11.72 15.93 3.14
N GLU A 8 -12.73 16.48 2.45
CA GLU A 8 -13.73 15.68 1.74
C GLU A 8 -13.10 14.83 0.63
N ALA A 9 -12.11 15.37 -0.11
CA ALA A 9 -11.41 14.65 -1.17
C ALA A 9 -10.53 13.53 -0.58
N LEU A 10 -9.83 13.80 0.53
CA LEU A 10 -9.02 12.83 1.26
C LEU A 10 -9.90 11.68 1.79
N ILE A 11 -11.03 11.99 2.41
CA ILE A 11 -11.99 11.01 2.94
C ILE A 11 -12.62 10.19 1.79
N ALA A 12 -12.98 10.84 0.69
CA ALA A 12 -13.53 10.15 -0.49
C ALA A 12 -12.52 9.15 -1.09
N GLN A 13 -11.25 9.52 -1.18
CA GLN A 13 -10.17 8.62 -1.60
C GLN A 13 -10.01 7.46 -0.62
N GLY A 14 -10.03 7.72 0.69
CA GLY A 14 -9.96 6.69 1.72
C GLY A 14 -11.07 5.64 1.57
N ARG A 15 -12.31 6.09 1.36
CA ARG A 15 -13.45 5.18 1.09
C ARG A 15 -13.27 4.34 -0.18
N ALA A 16 -12.66 4.91 -1.21
CA ALA A 16 -12.33 4.16 -2.43
C ALA A 16 -11.25 3.11 -2.15
N SER A 17 -10.21 3.46 -1.41
CA SER A 17 -9.14 2.55 -1.00
C SER A 17 -9.67 1.39 -0.12
N ALA A 18 -10.55 1.65 0.84
CA ALA A 18 -11.17 0.62 1.69
C ALA A 18 -11.97 -0.39 0.86
N ARG A 19 -12.76 0.07 -0.12
CA ARG A 19 -13.47 -0.85 -1.05
C ARG A 19 -12.51 -1.68 -1.88
N GLY A 20 -11.43 -1.08 -2.37
CA GLY A 20 -10.36 -1.77 -3.09
C GLY A 20 -9.68 -2.82 -2.22
N ALA A 21 -9.38 -2.50 -0.96
CA ALA A 21 -8.79 -3.41 0.01
C ALA A 21 -9.68 -4.63 0.27
N THR A 22 -10.98 -4.43 0.49
CA THR A 22 -11.94 -5.52 0.69
C THR A 22 -12.01 -6.45 -0.53
N ALA A 23 -12.07 -5.88 -1.74
CA ALA A 23 -12.07 -6.67 -2.97
C ALA A 23 -10.75 -7.45 -3.14
N PHE A 24 -9.60 -6.83 -2.84
CA PHE A 24 -8.31 -7.49 -2.96
C PHE A 24 -8.13 -8.59 -1.90
N ALA A 25 -8.60 -8.38 -0.67
CA ALA A 25 -8.61 -9.41 0.36
C ALA A 25 -9.39 -10.65 -0.08
N GLN A 26 -10.49 -10.45 -0.77
CA GLN A 26 -11.35 -11.56 -1.25
C GLN A 26 -10.76 -12.32 -2.44
N PHE A 27 -10.17 -11.61 -3.41
CA PHE A 27 -9.77 -12.20 -4.69
C PHE A 27 -8.25 -12.28 -4.89
N GLY A 28 -7.49 -11.36 -4.30
CA GLY A 28 -6.03 -11.27 -4.45
C GLY A 28 -5.26 -12.04 -3.39
N PHE A 29 -5.63 -11.94 -2.12
CA PHE A 29 -4.89 -12.60 -1.03
C PHE A 29 -4.84 -14.13 -1.15
N PRO A 30 -5.87 -14.85 -1.62
CA PRO A 30 -5.75 -16.28 -1.88
C PRO A 30 -4.66 -16.67 -2.88
N MET A 31 -4.20 -15.70 -3.70
CA MET A 31 -3.09 -15.90 -4.65
C MET A 31 -1.70 -15.63 -4.04
N LEU A 32 -1.64 -15.15 -2.79
CA LEU A 32 -0.41 -14.81 -2.07
C LEU A 32 -0.15 -15.87 -1.00
N SER A 33 0.66 -16.86 -1.36
CA SER A 33 0.89 -18.05 -0.53
C SER A 33 1.31 -17.69 0.91
N GLY A 34 0.64 -18.26 1.90
CA GLY A 34 0.92 -18.09 3.33
C GLY A 34 0.39 -16.79 3.94
N LEU A 35 -0.18 -15.85 3.15
CA LEU A 35 -0.60 -14.55 3.67
C LEU A 35 -1.85 -14.65 4.55
N GLN A 36 -2.85 -15.40 4.11
CA GLN A 36 -4.10 -15.55 4.89
C GLN A 36 -3.86 -16.29 6.21
N GLU A 37 -3.00 -17.30 6.20
CA GLU A 37 -2.57 -18.01 7.39
C GLU A 37 -1.83 -17.07 8.36
N ALA A 38 -0.88 -16.28 7.87
CA ALA A 38 -0.16 -15.30 8.69
C ALA A 38 -1.12 -14.30 9.34
N PHE A 39 -2.12 -13.80 8.60
CA PHE A 39 -3.12 -12.87 9.14
C PHE A 39 -4.04 -13.53 10.17
N ALA A 40 -4.41 -14.79 9.97
CA ALA A 40 -5.17 -15.56 10.95
C ALA A 40 -4.37 -15.85 12.23
N GLU A 41 -3.06 -15.93 12.15
CA GLU A 41 -2.15 -16.13 13.28
C GLU A 41 -1.81 -14.84 14.04
N GLY A 42 -2.14 -13.67 13.50
CA GLY A 42 -1.93 -12.39 14.18
C GLY A 42 -0.69 -11.63 13.70
N ALA A 43 -0.39 -11.72 12.42
CA ALA A 43 0.70 -10.98 11.79
C ALA A 43 0.51 -9.46 11.81
N ARG A 44 1.58 -8.75 11.43
CA ARG A 44 1.57 -7.29 11.24
C ARG A 44 1.57 -6.94 9.75
N MET A 45 0.84 -5.90 9.41
CA MET A 45 0.81 -5.29 8.09
C MET A 45 1.36 -3.86 8.17
N LEU A 46 2.10 -3.43 7.14
CA LEU A 46 2.50 -2.04 6.93
C LEU A 46 1.63 -1.41 5.85
N ASP A 47 1.03 -0.26 6.16
CA ASP A 47 0.25 0.57 5.24
C ASP A 47 1.00 1.88 4.98
N VAL A 48 1.77 1.93 3.88
CA VAL A 48 2.57 3.10 3.50
C VAL A 48 1.67 4.13 2.83
N GLY A 49 1.75 5.39 3.28
CA GLY A 49 0.85 6.44 2.84
C GLY A 49 -0.59 6.12 3.25
N THR A 50 -0.79 5.79 4.54
CA THR A 50 -2.09 5.32 5.08
C THR A 50 -3.23 6.31 4.87
N GLY A 51 -2.91 7.57 4.60
CA GLY A 51 -3.90 8.60 4.37
C GLY A 51 -4.83 8.76 5.57
N VAL A 52 -6.13 8.66 5.34
CA VAL A 52 -7.15 8.71 6.41
C VAL A 52 -7.37 7.35 7.10
N ALA A 53 -6.47 6.39 6.95
CA ALA A 53 -6.49 5.04 7.54
C ALA A 53 -7.71 4.17 7.21
N ALA A 54 -8.50 4.53 6.20
CA ALA A 54 -9.71 3.77 5.86
C ALA A 54 -9.40 2.34 5.36
N MET A 55 -8.26 2.14 4.68
CA MET A 55 -7.80 0.81 4.25
C MET A 55 -7.29 0.00 5.45
N ALA A 56 -6.54 0.63 6.36
CA ALA A 56 -6.07 0.00 7.60
C ALA A 56 -7.24 -0.52 8.45
N VAL A 57 -8.30 0.29 8.60
CA VAL A 57 -9.54 -0.12 9.30
C VAL A 57 -10.19 -1.30 8.57
N ALA A 58 -10.37 -1.23 7.24
CA ALA A 58 -11.00 -2.31 6.48
C ALA A 58 -10.27 -3.66 6.63
N TYR A 59 -8.92 -3.66 6.60
CA TYR A 59 -8.16 -4.89 6.80
C TYR A 59 -8.22 -5.39 8.25
N ALA A 60 -8.17 -4.49 9.24
CA ALA A 60 -8.30 -4.88 10.64
C ALA A 60 -9.70 -5.45 10.97
N GLU A 61 -10.76 -4.98 10.30
CA GLU A 61 -12.11 -5.56 10.41
C GLU A 61 -12.20 -6.96 9.76
N LEU A 62 -11.59 -7.14 8.57
CA LEU A 62 -11.60 -8.41 7.86
C LEU A 62 -10.76 -9.50 8.54
N PHE A 63 -9.69 -9.10 9.23
CA PHE A 63 -8.74 -10.03 9.88
C PHE A 63 -8.63 -9.70 11.38
N PRO A 64 -9.42 -10.37 12.25
CA PRO A 64 -9.56 -9.99 13.65
C PRO A 64 -8.28 -10.04 14.51
N ARG A 65 -7.24 -10.74 14.04
CA ARG A 65 -5.94 -10.83 14.74
C ARG A 65 -4.84 -9.97 14.12
N LEU A 66 -5.11 -9.35 12.96
CA LEU A 66 -4.16 -8.50 12.25
C LEU A 66 -3.92 -7.20 13.03
N THR A 67 -2.65 -6.81 13.16
CA THR A 67 -2.25 -5.47 13.57
C THR A 67 -1.78 -4.69 12.35
N VAL A 68 -2.29 -3.48 12.14
CA VAL A 68 -1.88 -2.61 11.04
C VAL A 68 -1.06 -1.44 11.56
N VAL A 69 0.10 -1.22 10.97
CA VAL A 69 0.91 -0.02 11.17
C VAL A 69 0.76 0.86 9.94
N GLY A 70 0.09 2.00 10.11
CA GLY A 70 -0.11 3.01 9.08
C GLY A 70 0.92 4.13 9.24
N ILE A 71 1.69 4.41 8.19
CA ILE A 71 2.63 5.53 8.16
C ILE A 71 2.23 6.56 7.11
N ASP A 72 2.37 7.83 7.44
CA ASP A 72 2.17 8.95 6.51
C ASP A 72 3.09 10.11 6.90
N VAL A 73 3.43 10.99 5.95
CA VAL A 73 4.30 12.15 6.17
C VAL A 73 3.52 13.45 6.34
N ILE A 74 2.18 13.41 6.28
CA ILE A 74 1.33 14.59 6.29
C ILE A 74 0.55 14.65 7.61
N PRO A 75 0.97 15.50 8.59
CA PRO A 75 0.34 15.55 9.92
C PRO A 75 -1.17 15.81 9.88
N ARG A 76 -1.64 16.69 8.98
CA ARG A 76 -3.08 16.97 8.82
C ARG A 76 -3.86 15.73 8.39
N VAL A 77 -3.29 14.93 7.52
CA VAL A 77 -3.93 13.69 7.03
C VAL A 77 -3.97 12.63 8.13
N LEU A 78 -2.90 12.54 8.93
CA LEU A 78 -2.87 11.69 10.12
C LEU A 78 -3.90 12.10 11.18
N GLY A 79 -4.16 13.40 11.35
CA GLY A 79 -5.26 13.85 12.21
C GLY A 79 -6.65 13.37 11.75
N LEU A 80 -6.88 13.23 10.44
CA LEU A 80 -8.09 12.59 9.90
C LEU A 80 -8.07 11.06 10.08
N ALA A 81 -6.89 10.45 9.98
CA ALA A 81 -6.70 9.02 10.25
C ALA A 81 -7.03 8.67 11.70
N GLU A 82 -6.56 9.47 12.66
CA GLU A 82 -6.87 9.31 14.08
C GLU A 82 -8.39 9.34 14.35
N GLN A 83 -9.10 10.27 13.70
CA GLN A 83 -10.56 10.34 13.80
C GLN A 83 -11.24 9.09 13.21
N THR A 84 -10.76 8.60 12.06
CA THR A 84 -11.26 7.38 11.42
C THR A 84 -11.04 6.16 12.32
N VAL A 85 -9.84 6.02 12.87
CA VAL A 85 -9.47 4.93 13.78
C VAL A 85 -10.29 4.99 15.07
N ALA A 86 -10.42 6.15 15.69
CA ALA A 86 -11.20 6.34 16.91
C ALA A 86 -12.70 6.05 16.72
N ALA A 87 -13.24 6.26 15.52
CA ALA A 87 -14.64 5.95 15.20
C ALA A 87 -14.86 4.46 14.85
N SER A 88 -13.80 3.66 14.71
CA SER A 88 -13.87 2.23 14.39
C SER A 88 -13.91 1.35 15.64
N SER A 89 -14.37 0.10 15.47
CA SER A 89 -14.32 -0.92 16.53
C SER A 89 -12.99 -1.65 16.64
N VAL A 90 -12.00 -1.30 15.81
CA VAL A 90 -10.72 -2.01 15.64
C VAL A 90 -9.51 -1.13 15.93
N GLY A 91 -9.74 0.04 16.51
CA GLY A 91 -8.70 1.05 16.73
C GLY A 91 -7.54 0.59 17.61
N ASP A 92 -7.77 -0.34 18.52
CA ASP A 92 -6.77 -0.97 19.39
C ASP A 92 -5.70 -1.79 18.61
N ARG A 93 -5.98 -2.13 17.35
CA ARG A 93 -5.08 -2.90 16.47
C ARG A 93 -4.48 -2.06 15.33
N ILE A 94 -4.67 -0.73 15.36
CA ILE A 94 -4.13 0.18 14.36
C ILE A 94 -3.17 1.17 15.02
N ILE A 95 -1.94 1.18 14.54
CA ILE A 95 -0.87 2.06 15.03
C ILE A 95 -0.58 3.08 13.93
N LEU A 96 -0.79 4.37 14.21
CA LEU A 96 -0.49 5.45 13.27
C LEU A 96 0.85 6.10 13.63
N ARG A 97 1.65 6.45 12.62
CA ARG A 97 2.94 7.12 12.80
C ARG A 97 3.15 8.19 11.74
N GLU A 98 3.65 9.35 12.16
CA GLU A 98 4.24 10.33 11.25
C GLU A 98 5.64 9.85 10.88
N GLN A 99 5.79 9.28 9.69
CA GLN A 99 7.04 8.63 9.28
C GLN A 99 7.19 8.62 7.77
N ASP A 100 8.38 9.03 7.28
CA ASP A 100 8.78 8.82 5.90
C ASP A 100 9.18 7.35 5.69
N VAL A 101 8.70 6.74 4.61
CA VAL A 101 9.00 5.34 4.30
C VAL A 101 10.50 5.08 4.06
N SER A 102 11.24 6.09 3.59
CA SER A 102 12.70 5.98 3.44
C SER A 102 13.46 5.93 4.78
N ALA A 103 12.81 6.33 5.86
CA ALA A 103 13.34 6.29 7.23
C ALA A 103 12.80 5.08 8.02
N LEU A 104 12.13 4.13 7.36
CA LEU A 104 11.70 2.89 8.01
C LEU A 104 12.93 2.06 8.41
N ASP A 105 12.99 1.63 9.66
CA ASP A 105 14.14 0.95 10.25
C ASP A 105 13.82 -0.43 10.87
N GLU A 106 12.53 -0.82 10.89
CA GLU A 106 12.14 -2.16 11.30
C GLU A 106 12.66 -3.21 10.31
N LEU A 107 13.07 -4.36 10.85
CA LEU A 107 13.52 -5.53 10.10
C LEU A 107 12.61 -6.72 10.38
N ASP A 108 12.35 -7.54 9.37
CA ASP A 108 11.65 -8.83 9.48
C ASP A 108 10.36 -8.79 10.34
N THR A 109 9.59 -7.69 10.21
CA THR A 109 8.47 -7.36 11.10
C THR A 109 7.11 -7.64 10.46
N TYR A 110 6.96 -7.39 9.16
CA TYR A 110 5.65 -7.36 8.49
C TYR A 110 5.46 -8.57 7.57
N ALA A 111 4.32 -9.25 7.67
CA ALA A 111 3.94 -10.30 6.74
C ALA A 111 3.46 -9.74 5.39
N PHE A 112 3.00 -8.48 5.41
CA PHE A 112 2.47 -7.81 4.23
C PHE A 112 2.71 -6.30 4.32
N ALA A 113 3.03 -5.69 3.17
CA ALA A 113 3.10 -4.25 3.04
C ALA A 113 2.32 -3.78 1.79
N TRP A 114 1.57 -2.70 1.94
CA TRP A 114 0.97 -1.94 0.85
C TRP A 114 1.75 -0.65 0.62
N MET A 115 2.03 -0.32 -0.65
CA MET A 115 2.75 0.89 -1.03
C MET A 115 2.16 1.49 -2.32
N PRO A 116 1.51 2.67 -2.29
CA PRO A 116 0.89 3.30 -3.45
C PRO A 116 1.84 4.28 -4.14
N ALA A 117 2.59 3.85 -5.16
CA ALA A 117 3.51 4.69 -5.93
C ALA A 117 2.90 6.03 -6.44
N PRO A 118 1.59 6.11 -6.82
CA PRO A 118 1.00 7.37 -7.28
C PRO A 118 0.96 8.50 -6.23
N PHE A 119 1.25 8.22 -4.97
CA PHE A 119 1.29 9.21 -3.88
C PHE A 119 2.68 9.37 -3.26
N ILE A 120 3.69 8.65 -3.77
CA ILE A 120 5.07 8.67 -3.27
C ILE A 120 5.97 9.35 -4.30
N PRO A 121 6.73 10.39 -3.92
CA PRO A 121 7.64 11.08 -4.82
C PRO A 121 8.71 10.13 -5.40
N GLU A 122 9.08 10.34 -6.66
CA GLU A 122 10.08 9.52 -7.37
C GLU A 122 11.43 9.50 -6.63
N SER A 123 11.82 10.62 -6.03
CA SER A 123 13.05 10.74 -5.24
C SER A 123 13.09 9.84 -3.99
N VAL A 124 11.93 9.41 -3.51
CA VAL A 124 11.77 8.61 -2.29
C VAL A 124 11.43 7.15 -2.61
N LEU A 125 10.75 6.90 -3.74
CA LEU A 125 10.11 5.61 -4.02
C LEU A 125 11.09 4.43 -3.97
N SER A 126 12.23 4.52 -4.66
CA SER A 126 13.20 3.42 -4.72
C SER A 126 13.81 3.10 -3.35
N ALA A 127 14.20 4.13 -2.59
CA ALA A 127 14.71 3.95 -1.23
C ALA A 127 13.62 3.37 -0.31
N GLY A 128 12.39 3.87 -0.43
CA GLY A 128 11.24 3.37 0.33
C GLY A 128 10.94 1.90 0.04
N VAL A 129 10.99 1.47 -1.23
CA VAL A 129 10.81 0.05 -1.59
C VAL A 129 11.86 -0.84 -0.92
N LEU A 130 13.13 -0.42 -0.91
CA LEU A 130 14.19 -1.19 -0.25
C LEU A 130 13.94 -1.31 1.26
N ARG A 131 13.57 -0.21 1.93
CA ARG A 131 13.24 -0.24 3.37
C ARG A 131 12.03 -1.12 3.68
N VAL A 132 10.99 -1.05 2.84
CA VAL A 132 9.82 -1.93 2.99
C VAL A 132 10.22 -3.39 2.82
N VAL A 133 11.07 -3.73 1.83
CA VAL A 133 11.53 -5.11 1.63
C VAL A 133 12.37 -5.61 2.83
N GLU A 134 13.23 -4.75 3.40
CA GLU A 134 13.98 -5.07 4.63
C GLU A 134 13.04 -5.36 5.79
N SER A 135 11.96 -4.60 5.92
CA SER A 135 10.97 -4.74 7.00
C SER A 135 10.03 -5.94 6.86
N LEU A 136 9.93 -6.54 5.68
CA LEU A 136 9.13 -7.76 5.49
C LEU A 136 9.77 -8.96 6.19
N GLN A 137 8.96 -9.83 6.75
CA GLN A 137 9.37 -11.16 7.20
C GLN A 137 9.78 -12.04 6.01
N ALA A 138 10.58 -13.06 6.25
CA ALA A 138 10.85 -14.09 5.24
C ALA A 138 9.53 -14.70 4.77
N GLY A 139 9.31 -14.72 3.46
CA GLY A 139 8.04 -15.15 2.86
C GLY A 139 6.93 -14.08 2.86
N GLY A 140 7.16 -12.90 3.43
CA GLY A 140 6.23 -11.77 3.41
C GLY A 140 6.07 -11.15 2.01
N TRP A 141 4.99 -10.40 1.80
CA TRP A 141 4.62 -9.86 0.50
C TRP A 141 4.62 -8.33 0.49
N LEU A 142 5.17 -7.74 -0.56
CA LEU A 142 4.95 -6.33 -0.92
C LEU A 142 3.93 -6.26 -2.04
N MET A 143 2.91 -5.42 -1.86
CA MET A 143 1.94 -5.02 -2.88
C MET A 143 2.19 -3.57 -3.25
N LEU A 144 2.68 -3.34 -4.48
CA LEU A 144 2.94 -2.01 -5.04
C LEU A 144 1.80 -1.62 -5.98
N GLY A 145 1.04 -0.60 -5.58
CA GLY A 145 0.01 0.00 -6.42
C GLY A 145 0.62 1.01 -7.39
N HIS A 146 0.21 0.97 -8.66
CA HIS A 146 0.72 1.90 -9.68
C HIS A 146 -0.31 2.23 -10.76
N GLY A 147 0.08 3.04 -11.75
CA GLY A 147 -0.81 3.40 -12.86
C GLY A 147 -1.08 2.21 -13.78
N LYS A 148 -2.28 2.14 -14.32
CA LYS A 148 -2.65 1.20 -15.39
C LYS A 148 -2.65 1.95 -16.70
N TYR A 149 -1.67 1.64 -17.54
CA TYR A 149 -1.47 2.31 -18.83
C TYR A 149 -1.62 1.30 -19.98
N GLY A 150 -1.78 1.82 -21.23
CA GLY A 150 -1.93 0.98 -22.44
C GLY A 150 -3.37 0.83 -22.91
N GLY A 151 -4.32 1.55 -22.31
CA GLY A 151 -5.72 1.56 -22.74
C GLY A 151 -5.97 2.51 -23.92
N SER A 152 -5.67 3.80 -23.73
CA SER A 152 -5.67 4.82 -24.79
C SER A 152 -4.71 5.94 -24.41
N ALA A 153 -4.13 6.59 -25.42
CA ALA A 153 -3.16 7.69 -25.22
C ALA A 153 -3.74 8.82 -24.35
N LEU A 154 -5.01 9.15 -24.49
CA LEU A 154 -5.66 10.18 -23.71
C LEU A 154 -5.81 9.76 -22.24
N ASN A 155 -6.31 8.55 -21.97
CA ASN A 155 -6.49 8.06 -20.60
C ASN A 155 -5.14 7.90 -19.89
N ASP A 156 -4.13 7.42 -20.60
CA ASP A 156 -2.77 7.28 -20.08
C ASP A 156 -2.18 8.66 -19.73
N ALA A 157 -2.35 9.67 -20.60
CA ALA A 157 -1.90 11.03 -20.33
C ALA A 157 -2.62 11.64 -19.10
N ILE A 158 -3.94 11.46 -18.99
CA ILE A 158 -4.73 11.92 -17.85
C ILE A 158 -4.26 11.21 -16.56
N GLY A 159 -4.03 9.89 -16.60
CA GLY A 159 -3.55 9.11 -15.47
C GLY A 159 -2.18 9.59 -14.96
N ARG A 160 -1.23 9.78 -15.88
CA ARG A 160 0.11 10.31 -15.58
C ARG A 160 0.04 11.73 -15.03
N PHE A 161 -0.76 12.60 -15.67
CA PHE A 161 -0.93 13.97 -15.19
C PHE A 161 -1.48 14.01 -13.76
N LYS A 162 -2.50 13.22 -13.45
CA LYS A 162 -3.06 13.13 -12.07
C LYS A 162 -2.00 12.66 -11.07
N THR A 163 -1.25 11.61 -11.39
CA THR A 163 -0.17 11.10 -10.53
C THR A 163 0.87 12.17 -10.22
N ILE A 164 1.36 12.86 -11.26
CA ILE A 164 2.34 13.95 -11.11
C ILE A 164 1.74 15.13 -10.32
N ALA A 165 0.48 15.50 -10.59
CA ALA A 165 -0.21 16.56 -9.86
C ALA A 165 -0.39 16.25 -8.37
N TYR A 166 -0.51 14.98 -8.00
CA TYR A 166 -0.51 14.54 -6.59
C TYR A 166 0.90 14.49 -5.98
N GLY A 167 1.94 14.59 -6.79
CA GLY A 167 3.34 14.54 -6.35
C GLY A 167 3.92 13.13 -6.28
N GLY A 168 3.24 12.17 -6.89
CA GLY A 168 3.64 10.78 -6.91
C GLY A 168 4.38 10.33 -8.16
N THR A 169 4.70 9.06 -8.24
CA THR A 169 5.48 8.42 -9.31
C THR A 169 4.59 7.66 -10.29
N ALA A 170 4.73 7.94 -11.57
CA ALA A 170 3.98 7.29 -12.64
C ALA A 170 4.73 6.06 -13.17
N LEU A 171 4.60 4.93 -12.50
CA LEU A 171 5.13 3.64 -12.95
C LEU A 171 4.18 2.93 -13.90
N ASN A 172 4.74 2.20 -14.88
CA ASN A 172 4.03 1.16 -15.63
C ASN A 172 4.33 -0.23 -15.04
N ASP A 173 3.70 -1.28 -15.60
CA ASP A 173 3.86 -2.67 -15.13
C ASP A 173 5.33 -3.13 -15.16
N GLY A 174 6.06 -2.79 -16.23
CA GLY A 174 7.47 -3.17 -16.39
C GLY A 174 8.39 -2.45 -15.40
N ASP A 175 8.13 -1.17 -15.14
CA ASP A 175 8.88 -0.39 -14.14
C ASP A 175 8.66 -0.95 -12.74
N ALA A 176 7.40 -1.29 -12.39
CA ALA A 176 7.06 -1.88 -11.11
C ALA A 176 7.67 -3.27 -10.92
N ASP A 177 7.59 -4.14 -11.94
CA ASP A 177 8.21 -5.48 -11.93
C ASP A 177 9.74 -5.37 -11.75
N GLY A 178 10.40 -4.55 -12.56
CA GLY A 178 11.84 -4.32 -12.48
C GLY A 178 12.28 -3.78 -11.11
N MET A 179 11.53 -2.85 -10.53
CA MET A 179 11.83 -2.29 -9.22
C MET A 179 11.75 -3.34 -8.12
N LEU A 180 10.70 -4.16 -8.07
CA LEU A 180 10.54 -5.20 -7.06
C LEU A 180 11.59 -6.30 -7.19
N ARG A 181 11.94 -6.72 -8.42
CA ARG A 181 13.03 -7.69 -8.65
C ARG A 181 14.39 -7.14 -8.23
N SER A 182 14.67 -5.89 -8.56
CA SER A 182 15.94 -5.23 -8.18
C SER A 182 16.07 -5.08 -6.67
N ALA A 183 14.95 -4.99 -5.95
CA ALA A 183 14.91 -4.98 -4.48
C ALA A 183 15.05 -6.39 -3.86
N GLY A 184 15.24 -7.44 -4.66
CA GLY A 184 15.49 -8.80 -4.18
C GLY A 184 14.22 -9.64 -3.95
N LEU A 185 13.05 -9.16 -4.37
CA LEU A 185 11.82 -9.95 -4.27
C LEU A 185 11.74 -11.02 -5.37
N VAL A 186 11.12 -12.14 -5.03
CA VAL A 186 10.81 -13.26 -5.92
C VAL A 186 9.30 -13.34 -6.17
N GLU A 187 8.84 -14.25 -7.01
CA GLU A 187 7.44 -14.41 -7.38
C GLU A 187 6.79 -13.09 -7.85
N VAL A 188 7.59 -12.18 -8.42
CA VAL A 188 7.12 -10.86 -8.86
C VAL A 188 6.19 -11.01 -10.06
N ARG A 189 4.99 -10.43 -9.95
CA ARG A 189 3.98 -10.44 -11.01
C ARG A 189 2.98 -9.31 -10.85
N THR A 190 2.46 -8.80 -11.97
CA THR A 190 1.30 -7.92 -11.99
C THR A 190 0.01 -8.73 -11.86
N VAL A 191 -0.87 -8.32 -10.95
CA VAL A 191 -2.16 -8.98 -10.69
C VAL A 191 -3.21 -8.35 -11.59
N ALA A 192 -4.08 -9.18 -12.18
CA ALA A 192 -5.21 -8.70 -12.96
C ALA A 192 -6.18 -7.91 -12.04
N THR A 193 -6.43 -6.65 -12.37
CA THR A 193 -7.37 -5.79 -11.66
C THR A 193 -8.53 -5.39 -12.57
N PRO A 194 -9.73 -5.11 -12.01
CA PRO A 194 -10.86 -4.63 -12.80
C PRO A 194 -10.53 -3.37 -13.59
N GLN A 195 -11.32 -3.09 -14.62
CA GLN A 195 -11.22 -1.84 -15.36
C GLN A 195 -11.50 -0.65 -14.43
N GLY A 196 -10.66 0.38 -14.50
CA GLY A 196 -10.74 1.57 -13.63
C GLY A 196 -10.07 1.42 -12.26
N ALA A 197 -9.66 0.20 -11.87
CA ALA A 197 -8.81 0.01 -10.70
C ALA A 197 -7.32 0.27 -11.05
N PRO A 198 -6.49 0.66 -10.07
CA PRO A 198 -5.05 0.77 -10.28
C PRO A 198 -4.46 -0.60 -10.66
N ALA A 199 -3.33 -0.58 -11.36
CA ALA A 199 -2.51 -1.78 -11.51
C ALA A 199 -1.81 -2.10 -10.19
N ILE A 200 -1.58 -3.38 -9.95
CA ILE A 200 -0.94 -3.88 -8.74
C ILE A 200 0.13 -4.88 -9.14
N THR A 201 1.36 -4.63 -8.75
CA THR A 201 2.45 -5.61 -8.82
C THR A 201 2.79 -6.11 -7.43
N VAL A 202 2.85 -7.42 -7.27
CA VAL A 202 3.21 -8.07 -6.00
C VAL A 202 4.57 -8.73 -6.11
N GLY A 203 5.29 -8.83 -5.00
CA GLY A 203 6.53 -9.58 -4.90
C GLY A 203 6.70 -10.14 -3.50
N ARG A 204 7.38 -11.28 -3.38
CA ARG A 204 7.58 -12.01 -2.13
C ARG A 204 9.02 -11.91 -1.65
N LYS A 205 9.24 -11.61 -0.38
CA LYS A 205 10.58 -11.74 0.21
C LYS A 205 10.99 -13.22 0.24
N PRO A 206 12.21 -13.58 -0.21
CA PRO A 206 12.66 -14.97 -0.17
C PRO A 206 12.55 -15.56 1.23
N ILE A 207 12.17 -16.85 1.31
CA ILE A 207 12.29 -17.63 2.55
C ILE A 207 13.75 -18.05 2.66
N ALA A 208 14.41 -17.68 3.74
CA ALA A 208 15.76 -18.14 4.00
C ALA A 208 15.78 -19.69 4.01
N ARG A 209 16.73 -20.27 3.27
CA ARG A 209 16.93 -21.73 3.23
C ARG A 209 17.62 -22.21 4.49
#